data_b5cdc6eb9f8a0b6d93916605989fc133
#
_entry.id   b5cdc6eb9f8a0b6d93916605989fc133
#
_cell.length_a   1.000
_cell.length_b   1.000
_cell.length_c   1.000
_cell.angle_alpha   90.00
_cell.angle_beta   90.00
_cell.angle_gamma   90.00
#
_symmetry.space_group_name_H-M   'P 1'
#
loop_
_entity.id
_entity.type
_entity.pdbx_description
1 polymer ?
#
loop_
_entity_poly.entity_id
_entity_poly.type
_entity_poly.pdbx_seq_one_letter_code
_entity_poly.pdbx_strand_id
1 'polypeptide(L)'
;MLLFGKRQYIFYKKKINMRNYLTGKERLQVAILAFILPFSFAKAEVKEDGKTGQQGWYIGVEGGMPFGFSTFSSFGHDKTHLGWAAGLYGGYRFNSIFSAELSAKYGEMNLSAQDCCVERNYWLGSDGMLYKAGVLXXXXMLYKAGVLGMDSWEYANLKSHVSMGQYGARVNVHLLGLFHQTADSRWDLAVSPHIYAVTTKADIRTIADDAKVMKGSTNWHLGYGADLQVGYQLTSCLKLGIYSGLTRLTGERMDGMPEYQHKNNFLWESGIRLGINLPFTHHHP
;
A
#
# COMPACT_ATOMS: atom_id res chain seq x y z
N MET A 1 -40.62 -21.81 19.74
CA MET A 1 -39.39 -20.95 19.86
C MET A 1 -38.12 -21.59 19.31
N LEU A 2 -38.22 -22.55 18.41
CA LEU A 2 -37.03 -23.28 17.86
C LEU A 2 -36.90 -23.21 16.33
N LEU A 3 -37.72 -22.42 15.65
CA LEU A 3 -37.70 -22.33 14.18
C LEU A 3 -37.03 -21.08 13.61
N PHE A 4 -36.72 -20.09 14.44
CA PHE A 4 -36.05 -18.86 13.98
C PHE A 4 -34.51 -18.97 13.86
N GLY A 5 -33.92 -19.89 14.57
CA GLY A 5 -32.47 -20.05 14.58
C GLY A 5 -31.89 -20.69 13.31
N LYS A 6 -32.64 -21.57 12.65
CA LYS A 6 -32.13 -22.30 11.46
C LYS A 6 -32.08 -21.44 10.19
N ARG A 7 -32.94 -20.45 10.03
CA ARG A 7 -32.96 -19.57 8.86
C ARG A 7 -31.78 -18.58 8.86
N GLN A 8 -31.41 -18.06 10.02
CA GLN A 8 -30.23 -17.16 10.09
C GLN A 8 -28.91 -17.91 9.86
N TYR A 9 -28.84 -19.16 10.30
CA TYR A 9 -27.63 -19.97 10.10
C TYR A 9 -27.40 -20.32 8.62
N ILE A 10 -28.46 -20.54 7.87
CA ILE A 10 -28.40 -20.85 6.44
C ILE A 10 -28.02 -19.59 5.64
N PHE A 11 -28.50 -18.40 6.02
CA PHE A 11 -28.14 -17.14 5.38
C PHE A 11 -26.67 -16.77 5.64
N TYR A 12 -26.20 -17.04 6.84
CA TYR A 12 -24.80 -16.76 7.20
C TYR A 12 -23.84 -17.70 6.45
N LYS A 13 -24.21 -18.98 6.31
CA LYS A 13 -23.42 -19.97 5.58
C LYS A 13 -23.40 -19.69 4.06
N LYS A 14 -24.47 -19.11 3.53
CA LYS A 14 -24.56 -18.74 2.11
C LYS A 14 -23.76 -17.46 1.79
N LYS A 15 -23.65 -16.54 2.75
CA LYS A 15 -22.87 -15.30 2.59
C LYS A 15 -21.35 -15.56 2.69
N ILE A 16 -20.94 -16.59 3.44
CA ILE A 16 -19.53 -16.98 3.56
C ILE A 16 -19.06 -17.71 2.29
N ASN A 17 -19.94 -18.45 1.62
CA ASN A 17 -19.55 -19.24 0.43
C ASN A 17 -19.40 -18.42 -0.85
N MET A 18 -19.84 -17.16 -0.89
CA MET A 18 -19.64 -16.30 -2.07
C MET A 18 -18.27 -15.59 -2.09
N ARG A 19 -17.48 -15.72 -1.04
CA ARG A 19 -16.16 -15.05 -0.96
C ARG A 19 -15.00 -15.83 -1.58
N ASN A 20 -15.22 -17.09 -1.96
CA ASN A 20 -14.12 -17.98 -2.36
C ASN A 20 -14.21 -18.51 -3.80
N TYR A 21 -14.80 -17.71 -4.72
CA TYR A 21 -14.98 -18.18 -6.11
C TYR A 21 -13.73 -18.05 -7.00
N LEU A 22 -12.67 -17.44 -6.50
CA LEU A 22 -11.43 -17.39 -7.27
C LEU A 22 -10.29 -17.93 -6.42
N THR A 23 -9.65 -18.96 -6.89
CA THR A 23 -8.41 -19.49 -6.32
C THR A 23 -7.30 -18.43 -6.46
N GLY A 24 -6.26 -18.52 -5.68
CA GLY A 24 -5.11 -17.61 -5.77
C GLY A 24 -4.54 -17.51 -7.18
N LYS A 25 -4.56 -18.63 -7.90
CA LYS A 25 -4.11 -18.72 -9.29
C LYS A 25 -5.00 -17.92 -10.26
N GLU A 26 -6.31 -17.97 -10.07
CA GLU A 26 -7.28 -17.22 -10.89
C GLU A 26 -7.25 -15.73 -10.61
N ARG A 27 -7.02 -15.34 -9.36
CA ARG A 27 -6.81 -13.94 -8.96
C ARG A 27 -5.57 -13.35 -9.62
N LEU A 28 -4.50 -14.14 -9.69
CA LEU A 28 -3.27 -13.74 -10.36
C LEU A 28 -3.49 -13.62 -11.89
N GLN A 29 -4.25 -14.53 -12.48
CA GLN A 29 -4.59 -14.48 -13.91
C GLN A 29 -5.44 -13.25 -14.25
N VAL A 30 -6.42 -12.91 -13.43
CA VAL A 30 -7.26 -11.70 -13.61
C VAL A 30 -6.40 -10.45 -13.49
N ALA A 31 -5.49 -10.41 -12.52
CA ALA A 31 -4.57 -9.27 -12.34
C ALA A 31 -3.62 -9.14 -13.55
N ILE A 32 -3.08 -10.24 -14.04
CA ILE A 32 -2.22 -10.27 -15.23
C ILE A 32 -3.02 -9.82 -16.46
N LEU A 33 -4.25 -10.30 -16.63
CA LEU A 33 -5.12 -9.92 -17.74
C LEU A 33 -5.46 -8.43 -17.69
N ALA A 34 -5.79 -7.90 -16.52
CA ALA A 34 -6.06 -6.48 -16.31
C ALA A 34 -4.83 -5.61 -16.60
N PHE A 35 -3.63 -6.17 -16.41
CA PHE A 35 -2.37 -5.49 -16.70
C PHE A 35 -2.02 -5.54 -18.20
N ILE A 36 -2.38 -6.62 -18.89
CA ILE A 36 -2.08 -6.83 -20.31
C ILE A 36 -3.11 -6.09 -21.21
N LEU A 37 -4.36 -5.98 -20.79
CA LEU A 37 -5.43 -5.34 -21.55
C LEU A 37 -5.08 -3.94 -22.09
N PRO A 38 -4.49 -3.01 -21.28
CA PRO A 38 -4.09 -1.70 -21.80
C PRO A 38 -3.04 -1.77 -22.92
N PHE A 39 -2.16 -2.79 -22.89
CA PHE A 39 -1.13 -2.96 -23.91
C PHE A 39 -1.70 -3.38 -25.27
N SER A 40 -2.80 -4.12 -25.24
CA SER A 40 -3.48 -4.55 -26.48
C SER A 40 -4.19 -3.40 -27.18
N PHE A 41 -4.72 -2.45 -26.42
CA PHE A 41 -5.35 -1.25 -26.98
C PHE A 41 -4.33 -0.17 -27.44
N ALA A 42 -3.10 -0.24 -26.95
CA ALA A 42 -2.05 0.72 -27.34
C ALA A 42 -1.59 0.57 -28.80
N LYS A 43 -1.93 -0.53 -29.46
CA LYS A 43 -1.65 -0.73 -30.90
C LYS A 43 -2.72 -0.13 -31.84
N ALA A 44 -3.81 0.38 -31.32
CA ALA A 44 -4.86 0.97 -32.13
C ALA A 44 -4.55 2.44 -32.47
N GLU A 45 -4.21 2.66 -33.71
CA GLU A 45 -4.08 3.94 -34.40
C GLU A 45 -2.98 4.91 -33.94
N VAL A 46 -1.79 4.70 -34.45
CA VAL A 46 -0.86 5.82 -34.65
C VAL A 46 -1.29 6.55 -35.94
N LYS A 47 -2.13 7.55 -35.81
CA LYS A 47 -2.29 8.55 -36.88
C LYS A 47 -1.08 9.48 -36.84
N GLU A 48 -0.32 9.45 -37.89
CA GLU A 48 0.82 10.34 -38.17
C GLU A 48 0.34 11.75 -38.47
N ASP A 49 -0.24 12.43 -37.50
CA ASP A 49 -0.46 13.87 -37.59
C ASP A 49 0.44 14.58 -36.56
N GLY A 50 1.35 15.36 -37.03
CA GLY A 50 2.53 15.96 -36.41
C GLY A 50 2.39 16.75 -35.10
N LYS A 51 1.46 16.38 -34.26
CA LYS A 51 1.32 16.85 -32.87
C LYS A 51 1.12 15.65 -31.95
N THR A 52 2.08 14.78 -31.96
CA THR A 52 2.13 13.68 -31.01
C THR A 52 2.47 14.22 -29.65
N GLY A 53 1.53 14.16 -28.74
CA GLY A 53 1.83 14.38 -27.33
C GLY A 53 2.88 13.38 -26.86
N GLN A 54 4.09 13.84 -26.75
CA GLN A 54 5.20 13.33 -25.94
C GLN A 54 5.28 11.80 -25.75
N GLN A 55 5.31 11.03 -26.83
CA GLN A 55 5.74 9.63 -26.79
C GLN A 55 7.22 9.58 -26.37
N GLY A 56 7.59 8.67 -25.50
CA GLY A 56 8.99 8.52 -25.18
C GLY A 56 9.25 8.00 -23.78
N TRP A 57 10.52 7.81 -23.51
CA TRP A 57 11.00 7.39 -22.20
C TRP A 57 11.04 8.58 -21.23
N TYR A 58 10.81 8.29 -20.00
CA TYR A 58 11.01 9.26 -18.92
C TYR A 58 11.54 8.55 -17.68
N ILE A 59 12.27 9.31 -16.88
CA ILE A 59 12.78 8.86 -15.58
C ILE A 59 12.49 9.93 -14.54
N GLY A 60 12.48 9.54 -13.27
CA GLY A 60 12.26 10.52 -12.24
C GLY A 60 12.53 9.98 -10.85
N VAL A 61 12.34 10.90 -9.90
CA VAL A 61 12.41 10.62 -8.48
C VAL A 61 11.05 10.89 -7.85
N GLU A 62 10.72 10.15 -6.83
CA GLU A 62 9.49 10.39 -6.05
C GLU A 62 9.79 10.29 -4.56
N GLY A 63 9.10 11.08 -3.78
CA GLY A 63 9.23 11.06 -2.35
C GLY A 63 7.92 11.43 -1.67
N GLY A 64 7.64 10.80 -0.53
CA GLY A 64 6.36 10.99 0.12
C GLY A 64 6.35 10.51 1.55
N MET A 65 5.16 10.53 2.09
CA MET A 65 4.86 10.07 3.45
C MET A 65 3.96 8.83 3.36
N PRO A 66 4.48 7.67 3.77
CA PRO A 66 3.67 6.47 3.87
C PRO A 66 2.93 6.41 5.21
N PHE A 67 1.69 5.96 5.17
CA PHE A 67 0.81 5.74 6.32
C PHE A 67 0.32 4.30 6.27
N GLY A 68 0.65 3.52 7.28
CA GLY A 68 0.26 2.12 7.37
C GLY A 68 -0.97 1.90 8.25
N PHE A 69 -1.77 0.94 7.86
CA PHE A 69 -2.95 0.48 8.61
C PHE A 69 -2.88 -1.05 8.71
N SER A 70 -2.73 -1.53 9.92
CA SER A 70 -2.65 -2.95 10.24
C SER A 70 -3.18 -3.15 11.66
N THR A 71 -2.58 -4.00 12.46
CA THR A 71 -2.85 -4.08 13.91
C THR A 71 -2.46 -2.77 14.57
N PHE A 72 -1.27 -2.26 14.25
CA PHE A 72 -0.89 -0.88 14.53
C PHE A 72 -1.29 0.04 13.36
N SER A 73 -1.31 1.35 13.60
CA SER A 73 -1.71 2.34 12.60
C SER A 73 -0.83 3.59 12.70
N SER A 74 -0.59 4.25 11.58
CA SER A 74 0.05 5.57 11.55
C SER A 74 -0.83 6.66 12.19
N PHE A 75 -2.11 6.37 12.39
CA PHE A 75 -3.07 7.27 13.07
C PHE A 75 -3.44 6.74 14.45
N GLY A 76 -2.57 5.98 15.07
CA GLY A 76 -2.78 5.43 16.40
C GLY A 76 -2.47 6.42 17.53
N HIS A 77 -2.27 5.90 18.70
CA HIS A 77 -2.14 6.68 19.95
C HIS A 77 -0.91 7.60 19.96
N ASP A 78 0.23 7.11 19.48
CA ASP A 78 1.43 7.95 19.34
C ASP A 78 1.45 8.58 17.94
N LYS A 79 1.25 9.89 17.88
CA LYS A 79 1.19 10.67 16.64
C LYS A 79 2.47 11.48 16.37
N THR A 80 3.54 11.19 17.10
CA THR A 80 4.72 12.06 17.09
C THR A 80 5.66 11.87 15.92
N HIS A 81 5.56 10.75 15.19
CA HIS A 81 6.55 10.41 14.17
C HIS A 81 5.92 10.12 12.80
N LEU A 82 6.20 11.00 11.86
CA LEU A 82 5.82 10.80 10.46
C LEU A 82 6.82 9.87 9.78
N GLY A 83 6.33 9.08 8.84
CA GLY A 83 7.16 8.26 7.96
C GLY A 83 7.70 9.06 6.78
N TRP A 84 8.65 8.46 6.08
CA TRP A 84 9.17 8.99 4.81
C TRP A 84 9.42 7.84 3.83
N ALA A 85 9.28 8.13 2.55
CA ALA A 85 9.66 7.20 1.49
C ALA A 85 10.27 8.00 0.34
N ALA A 86 11.28 7.43 -0.31
CA ALA A 86 11.90 8.02 -1.49
C ALA A 86 12.26 6.93 -2.48
N GLY A 87 12.23 7.26 -3.75
CA GLY A 87 12.50 6.27 -4.78
C GLY A 87 12.71 6.85 -6.16
N LEU A 88 12.91 5.93 -7.06
CA LEU A 88 13.14 6.20 -8.48
C LEU A 88 12.04 5.54 -9.29
N TYR A 89 11.69 6.14 -10.39
CA TYR A 89 10.81 5.52 -11.36
C TYR A 89 11.31 5.78 -12.78
N GLY A 90 10.96 4.88 -13.67
CA GLY A 90 11.23 5.05 -15.09
C GLY A 90 10.11 4.39 -15.88
N GLY A 91 9.76 4.99 -17.01
CA GLY A 91 8.65 4.50 -17.78
C GLY A 91 8.69 4.92 -19.23
N TYR A 92 7.70 4.42 -19.95
CA TYR A 92 7.51 4.75 -21.37
C TYR A 92 6.07 5.22 -21.59
N ARG A 93 5.92 6.37 -22.20
CA ARG A 93 4.63 6.92 -22.63
C ARG A 93 4.33 6.45 -24.05
N PHE A 94 3.29 5.65 -24.20
CA PHE A 94 2.89 5.06 -25.50
C PHE A 94 2.11 6.05 -26.34
N ASN A 95 1.28 6.86 -25.71
CA ASN A 95 0.41 7.84 -26.38
C ASN A 95 -0.09 8.87 -25.34
N SER A 96 -1.01 9.73 -25.72
CA SER A 96 -1.58 10.74 -24.82
C SER A 96 -2.34 10.16 -23.63
N ILE A 97 -2.78 8.88 -23.72
CA ILE A 97 -3.67 8.25 -22.73
C ILE A 97 -2.91 7.29 -21.81
N PHE A 98 -1.92 6.54 -22.34
CA PHE A 98 -1.31 5.44 -21.60
C PHE A 98 0.21 5.59 -21.45
N SER A 99 0.70 5.29 -20.26
CA SER A 99 2.12 5.03 -20.03
C SER A 99 2.28 3.87 -19.04
N ALA A 100 3.43 3.21 -19.08
CA ALA A 100 3.79 2.17 -18.12
C ALA A 100 5.08 2.58 -17.41
N GLU A 101 5.15 2.27 -16.11
CA GLU A 101 6.27 2.59 -15.25
C GLU A 101 6.73 1.39 -14.46
N LEU A 102 8.03 1.36 -14.21
CA LEU A 102 8.62 0.57 -13.13
C LEU A 102 9.12 1.52 -12.05
N SER A 103 8.99 1.13 -10.81
CA SER A 103 9.46 1.95 -9.69
C SER A 103 10.09 1.10 -8.60
N ALA A 104 11.01 1.73 -7.89
CA ALA A 104 11.66 1.16 -6.71
C ALA A 104 11.75 2.27 -5.65
N LYS A 105 11.17 2.00 -4.47
CA LYS A 105 11.16 2.94 -3.33
C LYS A 105 11.65 2.25 -2.07
N TYR A 106 12.26 3.03 -1.20
CA TYR A 106 12.59 2.64 0.15
C TYR A 106 12.06 3.71 1.12
N GLY A 107 11.63 3.28 2.29
CA GLY A 107 11.13 4.22 3.29
C GLY A 107 10.95 3.58 4.65
N GLU A 108 10.49 4.40 5.56
CA GLU A 108 10.21 4.01 6.94
C GLU A 108 8.90 4.65 7.38
N MET A 109 8.17 3.94 8.20
CA MET A 109 6.94 4.44 8.80
C MET A 109 6.84 4.02 10.26
N ASN A 110 6.20 4.84 11.06
CA ASN A 110 5.95 4.56 12.46
C ASN A 110 4.46 4.33 12.66
N LEU A 111 4.15 3.24 13.32
CA LEU A 111 2.79 2.80 13.60
C LEU A 111 2.65 2.65 15.11
N SER A 112 1.52 2.99 15.66
CA SER A 112 1.26 2.82 17.09
C SER A 112 -0.08 2.14 17.33
N ALA A 113 -0.33 1.78 18.56
CA ALA A 113 -1.56 1.14 18.98
C ALA A 113 -2.77 1.97 18.58
N GLN A 114 -3.78 1.32 18.03
CA GLN A 114 -5.03 1.97 17.65
C GLN A 114 -5.89 2.23 18.89
N ASP A 115 -6.53 3.39 18.94
CA ASP A 115 -7.40 3.79 20.04
C ASP A 115 -8.51 2.75 20.32
N CYS A 116 -9.05 2.17 19.26
CA CYS A 116 -10.08 1.12 19.39
C CYS A 116 -9.62 -0.11 20.20
N CYS A 117 -8.31 -0.37 20.22
CA CYS A 117 -7.75 -1.56 20.87
C CYS A 117 -7.15 -1.23 22.24
N VAL A 118 -6.78 0.01 22.47
CA VAL A 118 -6.31 0.52 23.76
C VAL A 118 -7.41 0.31 24.82
N GLU A 119 -8.64 0.62 24.49
CA GLU A 119 -9.79 0.48 25.39
C GLU A 119 -10.10 -0.98 25.74
N ARG A 120 -9.56 -1.94 24.99
CA ARG A 120 -9.83 -3.36 25.17
C ARG A 120 -8.76 -4.13 25.96
N ASN A 121 -7.78 -3.43 26.49
CA ASN A 121 -6.69 -4.01 27.30
C ASN A 121 -6.02 -5.23 26.65
N TYR A 122 -5.39 -5.02 25.50
CA TYR A 122 -4.57 -6.04 24.85
C TYR A 122 -3.13 -6.02 25.38
N TRP A 123 -2.51 -7.19 25.42
CA TRP A 123 -1.13 -7.41 25.87
C TRP A 123 -0.38 -8.22 24.83
N LEU A 124 0.83 -7.80 24.49
CA LEU A 124 1.76 -8.56 23.64
C LEU A 124 2.63 -9.43 24.54
N GLY A 125 2.61 -10.73 24.31
CA GLY A 125 3.53 -11.67 24.97
C GLY A 125 4.88 -11.74 24.26
N SER A 126 5.89 -12.21 24.98
CA SER A 126 7.22 -12.45 24.40
C SER A 126 7.22 -13.54 23.30
N ASP A 127 6.16 -14.32 23.21
CA ASP A 127 5.91 -15.28 22.12
C ASP A 127 5.42 -14.61 20.83
N GLY A 128 5.16 -13.29 20.85
CA GLY A 128 4.67 -12.53 19.71
C GLY A 128 3.17 -12.62 19.47
N MET A 129 2.41 -13.11 20.46
CA MET A 129 0.95 -13.22 20.35
C MET A 129 0.27 -12.12 21.15
N LEU A 130 -0.91 -11.67 20.66
CA LEU A 130 -1.75 -10.71 21.35
C LEU A 130 -2.78 -11.41 22.22
N TYR A 131 -2.82 -11.03 23.48
CA TYR A 131 -3.74 -11.54 24.50
C TYR A 131 -4.66 -10.43 24.99
N LYS A 132 -5.93 -10.77 25.15
CA LYS A 132 -6.92 -9.83 25.68
C LYS A 132 -7.03 -10.01 27.21
N ALA A 133 -6.73 -8.98 27.96
CA ALA A 133 -6.97 -8.99 29.40
C ALA A 133 -8.46 -8.87 29.70
N GLY A 134 -8.97 -9.67 30.62
CA GLY A 134 -10.34 -9.54 31.11
C GLY A 134 -11.28 -10.72 30.87
N VAL A 135 -10.84 -11.76 30.16
CA VAL A 135 -11.67 -12.99 30.04
C VAL A 135 -11.50 -13.92 31.25
N LEU A 136 -10.45 -13.78 31.95
CA LEU A 136 -10.18 -14.46 33.24
C LEU A 136 -9.49 -13.46 34.13
N UNK A 137 -10.16 -13.05 34.90
CA UNK A 137 -9.76 -12.09 35.75
C UNK A 137 -8.45 -12.29 36.43
N UNK A 138 -8.39 -13.22 36.53
CA UNK A 138 -7.19 -13.65 36.93
C UNK A 138 -6.14 -13.61 35.89
N UNK A 139 -6.63 -13.69 35.02
CA UNK A 139 -5.77 -13.71 33.97
C UNK A 139 -5.17 -12.41 33.67
N UNK A 140 -5.88 -11.78 33.84
CA UNK A 140 -5.42 -10.54 33.62
C UNK A 140 -4.43 -10.09 34.60
N MET A 141 -4.65 -10.36 35.70
CA MET A 141 -3.64 -10.17 36.73
C MET A 141 -2.44 -11.07 36.50
N LEU A 142 -2.69 -12.26 36.00
CA LEU A 142 -1.65 -13.21 35.66
C LEU A 142 -0.73 -12.71 34.55
N TYR A 143 -1.28 -12.08 33.53
CA TYR A 143 -0.50 -11.48 32.46
C TYR A 143 0.35 -10.30 32.95
N LYS A 144 -0.24 -9.44 33.73
CA LYS A 144 0.43 -8.25 34.24
C LYS A 144 1.60 -8.60 35.21
N ALA A 145 1.51 -9.77 35.82
CA ALA A 145 2.53 -10.22 36.76
C ALA A 145 3.54 -11.21 36.15
N GLY A 146 3.46 -11.50 34.85
CA GLY A 146 4.33 -12.48 34.22
C GLY A 146 4.11 -13.91 34.73
N VAL A 147 2.93 -14.23 35.19
CA VAL A 147 2.62 -15.52 35.84
C VAL A 147 2.65 -16.69 34.87
N LEU A 148 2.53 -16.42 33.54
CA LEU A 148 2.74 -17.46 32.53
C LEU A 148 4.22 -17.72 32.23
N GLY A 149 5.14 -17.09 32.98
CA GLY A 149 6.56 -17.29 32.80
C GLY A 149 7.14 -16.60 31.58
N MET A 150 6.39 -15.68 31.00
CA MET A 150 6.85 -14.88 29.86
C MET A 150 6.69 -13.38 30.12
N ASP A 151 7.59 -12.59 29.56
CA ASP A 151 7.44 -11.15 29.58
C ASP A 151 6.25 -10.71 28.72
N SER A 152 5.57 -9.66 29.11
CA SER A 152 4.44 -9.13 28.40
C SER A 152 4.38 -7.61 28.49
N TRP A 153 3.87 -6.97 27.43
CA TRP A 153 3.79 -5.52 27.32
C TRP A 153 2.37 -5.12 26.94
N GLU A 154 1.88 -4.07 27.60
CA GLU A 154 0.57 -3.51 27.28
C GLU A 154 0.58 -2.95 25.86
N TYR A 155 -0.38 -3.35 25.02
CA TYR A 155 -0.49 -2.96 23.61
C TYR A 155 -0.53 -1.44 23.43
N ALA A 156 -1.21 -0.72 24.33
CA ALA A 156 -1.33 0.74 24.31
C ALA A 156 0.02 1.47 24.39
N ASN A 157 1.02 0.82 25.00
CA ASN A 157 2.34 1.40 25.22
C ASN A 157 3.36 0.98 24.14
N LEU A 158 2.88 0.37 23.03
CA LEU A 158 3.73 -0.16 21.98
C LEU A 158 3.60 0.62 20.68
N LYS A 159 4.71 0.72 19.97
CA LYS A 159 4.80 1.23 18.60
C LYS A 159 5.61 0.28 17.74
N SER A 160 5.38 0.32 16.45
CA SER A 160 6.13 -0.45 15.46
C SER A 160 6.87 0.49 14.54
N HIS A 161 8.17 0.31 14.43
CA HIS A 161 9.01 1.00 13.45
C HIS A 161 9.22 0.07 12.26
N VAL A 162 8.65 0.43 11.12
CA VAL A 162 8.62 -0.41 9.92
C VAL A 162 9.52 0.20 8.85
N SER A 163 10.58 -0.49 8.48
CA SER A 163 11.34 -0.21 7.27
C SER A 163 10.71 -0.97 6.12
N MET A 164 10.53 -0.34 4.97
CA MET A 164 9.87 -0.97 3.83
C MET A 164 10.58 -0.67 2.52
N GLY A 165 10.54 -1.65 1.60
CA GLY A 165 10.91 -1.49 0.21
C GLY A 165 9.72 -1.83 -0.67
N GLN A 166 9.51 -1.07 -1.74
CA GLN A 166 8.44 -1.29 -2.71
C GLN A 166 9.06 -1.37 -4.10
N TYR A 167 8.78 -2.43 -4.83
CA TYR A 167 9.31 -2.67 -6.17
C TYR A 167 8.18 -3.13 -7.08
N GLY A 168 7.94 -2.46 -8.17
CA GLY A 168 6.88 -2.93 -9.02
C GLY A 168 6.57 -2.08 -10.23
N ALA A 169 5.39 -2.30 -10.76
CA ALA A 169 4.93 -1.71 -11.99
C ALA A 169 3.59 -0.99 -11.80
N ARG A 170 3.42 0.08 -12.55
CA ARG A 170 2.15 0.78 -12.65
C ARG A 170 1.84 1.13 -14.10
N VAL A 171 0.57 1.20 -14.42
CA VAL A 171 0.07 1.71 -15.70
C VAL A 171 -0.64 3.02 -15.42
N ASN A 172 -0.20 4.09 -16.05
CA ASN A 172 -0.85 5.39 -15.87
C ASN A 172 -1.88 5.59 -16.99
N VAL A 173 -3.09 5.91 -16.61
CA VAL A 173 -4.17 6.32 -17.51
C VAL A 173 -4.33 7.82 -17.37
N HIS A 174 -3.86 8.56 -18.35
CA HIS A 174 -3.87 10.03 -18.38
C HIS A 174 -5.26 10.50 -18.81
N LEU A 175 -6.03 11.00 -17.85
CA LEU A 175 -7.44 11.33 -18.06
C LEU A 175 -7.62 12.53 -19.00
N LEU A 176 -6.73 13.52 -18.96
CA LEU A 176 -6.81 14.68 -19.85
C LEU A 176 -6.52 14.30 -21.30
N GLY A 177 -5.75 13.23 -21.53
CA GLY A 177 -5.51 12.69 -22.87
C GLY A 177 -6.74 12.08 -23.55
N LEU A 178 -7.78 11.77 -22.77
CA LEU A 178 -9.06 11.28 -23.32
C LEU A 178 -9.87 12.39 -24.02
N PHE A 179 -9.59 13.65 -23.71
CA PHE A 179 -10.30 14.80 -24.25
C PHE A 179 -9.39 15.56 -25.24
N HIS A 180 -9.75 15.58 -26.50
CA HIS A 180 -8.96 16.20 -27.57
C HIS A 180 -8.62 17.67 -27.30
N GLN A 181 -9.52 18.41 -26.65
CA GLN A 181 -9.35 19.83 -26.33
C GLN A 181 -8.27 20.11 -25.27
N THR A 182 -7.89 19.12 -24.49
CA THR A 182 -6.92 19.28 -23.39
C THR A 182 -5.60 18.55 -23.66
N ALA A 183 -5.42 17.98 -24.85
CA ALA A 183 -4.21 17.22 -25.19
C ALA A 183 -2.93 18.07 -25.12
N ASP A 184 -3.02 19.37 -25.38
CA ASP A 184 -1.89 20.31 -25.33
C ASP A 184 -1.75 21.00 -23.95
N SER A 185 -2.52 20.56 -22.96
CA SER A 185 -2.45 21.13 -21.61
C SER A 185 -1.11 20.81 -20.94
N ARG A 186 -0.58 21.77 -20.19
CA ARG A 186 0.57 21.54 -19.31
C ARG A 186 0.23 20.71 -18.07
N TRP A 187 -1.07 20.60 -17.77
CA TRP A 187 -1.55 19.77 -16.67
C TRP A 187 -1.72 18.32 -17.14
N ASP A 188 -1.45 17.42 -16.23
CA ASP A 188 -1.65 16.00 -16.42
C ASP A 188 -2.37 15.43 -15.20
N LEU A 189 -3.47 14.74 -15.43
CA LEU A 189 -4.23 14.04 -14.39
C LEU A 189 -4.26 12.58 -14.76
N ALA A 190 -3.75 11.73 -13.89
CA ALA A 190 -3.69 10.30 -14.18
C ALA A 190 -4.20 9.45 -13.01
N VAL A 191 -4.82 8.34 -13.35
CA VAL A 191 -5.12 7.25 -12.41
C VAL A 191 -4.17 6.11 -12.75
N SER A 192 -3.51 5.57 -11.74
CA SER A 192 -2.38 4.66 -11.93
C SER A 192 -2.55 3.38 -11.10
N PRO A 193 -3.32 2.40 -11.64
CA PRO A 193 -3.32 1.08 -11.02
C PRO A 193 -1.90 0.49 -11.00
N HIS A 194 -1.58 -0.18 -9.89
CA HIS A 194 -0.23 -0.67 -9.66
C HIS A 194 -0.21 -2.03 -8.95
N ILE A 195 0.90 -2.70 -9.13
CA ILE A 195 1.23 -3.94 -8.42
C ILE A 195 2.69 -3.87 -7.94
N TYR A 196 2.90 -4.16 -6.66
CA TYR A 196 4.21 -4.07 -6.03
C TYR A 196 4.56 -5.35 -5.28
N ALA A 197 5.82 -5.74 -5.32
CA ALA A 197 6.44 -6.58 -4.31
C ALA A 197 6.89 -5.64 -3.18
N VAL A 198 6.37 -5.83 -1.99
CA VAL A 198 6.64 -4.97 -0.84
C VAL A 198 7.36 -5.78 0.23
N THR A 199 8.53 -5.31 0.66
CA THR A 199 9.23 -5.87 1.81
C THR A 199 8.94 -5.01 3.01
N THR A 200 8.68 -5.62 4.16
CA THR A 200 8.56 -4.92 5.43
C THR A 200 9.43 -5.59 6.48
N LYS A 201 10.04 -4.79 7.32
CA LYS A 201 10.76 -5.24 8.50
C LYS A 201 10.34 -4.35 9.67
N ALA A 202 9.66 -4.91 10.63
CA ALA A 202 9.01 -4.17 11.71
C ALA A 202 9.65 -4.52 13.06
N ASP A 203 10.20 -3.52 13.73
CA ASP A 203 10.71 -3.65 15.11
C ASP A 203 9.66 -3.06 16.06
N ILE A 204 9.19 -3.87 17.03
CA ILE A 204 8.24 -3.41 18.03
C ILE A 204 9.02 -2.84 19.20
N ARG A 205 8.61 -1.65 19.64
CA ARG A 205 9.25 -0.88 20.69
C ARG A 205 8.21 -0.31 21.66
N THR A 206 8.65 0.03 22.85
CA THR A 206 7.86 0.81 23.80
C THR A 206 7.81 2.28 23.37
N ILE A 207 6.71 2.96 23.65
CA ILE A 207 6.56 4.40 23.36
C ILE A 207 7.41 5.22 24.33
N ALA A 208 7.44 4.82 25.62
CA ALA A 208 8.02 5.64 26.69
C ALA A 208 9.55 5.80 26.60
N ASP A 209 10.26 4.71 26.34
CA ASP A 209 11.72 4.69 26.39
C ASP A 209 12.39 4.18 25.12
N ASP A 210 11.59 3.94 24.08
CA ASP A 210 12.02 3.40 22.78
C ASP A 210 12.74 2.06 22.88
N ALA A 211 12.55 1.35 24.00
CA ALA A 211 13.17 0.05 24.21
C ALA A 211 12.61 -0.99 23.24
N LYS A 212 13.50 -1.75 22.64
CA LYS A 212 13.13 -2.77 21.67
C LYS A 212 12.57 -4.00 22.37
N VAL A 213 11.29 -4.26 22.15
CA VAL A 213 10.56 -5.39 22.72
C VAL A 213 10.72 -6.62 21.82
N MET A 214 10.59 -6.43 20.52
CA MET A 214 10.64 -7.53 19.57
C MET A 214 11.32 -7.09 18.27
N LYS A 215 12.25 -7.91 17.80
CA LYS A 215 12.94 -7.70 16.53
C LYS A 215 12.16 -8.39 15.41
N GLY A 216 11.81 -7.64 14.40
CA GLY A 216 11.08 -8.17 13.26
C GLY A 216 11.95 -8.91 12.25
N SER A 217 11.35 -9.92 11.65
CA SER A 217 11.87 -10.54 10.43
C SER A 217 11.45 -9.75 9.20
N THR A 218 12.15 -9.95 8.09
CA THR A 218 11.74 -9.39 6.81
C THR A 218 10.60 -10.23 6.23
N ASN A 219 9.49 -9.59 5.94
CA ASN A 219 8.32 -10.20 5.34
C ASN A 219 8.11 -9.66 3.93
N TRP A 220 7.64 -10.51 3.03
CA TRP A 220 7.31 -10.17 1.66
C TRP A 220 5.79 -10.15 1.48
N HIS A 221 5.30 -9.11 0.83
CA HIS A 221 3.88 -8.93 0.56
C HIS A 221 3.69 -8.63 -0.93
N LEU A 222 2.58 -9.09 -1.48
CA LEU A 222 2.11 -8.58 -2.75
C LEU A 222 1.18 -7.39 -2.46
N GLY A 223 1.55 -6.22 -2.99
CA GLY A 223 0.73 -5.02 -2.91
C GLY A 223 0.00 -4.76 -4.22
N TYR A 224 -1.25 -4.34 -4.14
CA TYR A 224 -2.00 -3.89 -5.31
C TYR A 224 -2.93 -2.75 -4.93
N GLY A 225 -3.10 -1.83 -5.86
CA GLY A 225 -3.88 -0.63 -5.57
C GLY A 225 -3.93 0.35 -6.73
N ALA A 226 -4.14 1.60 -6.40
CA ALA A 226 -4.14 2.67 -7.39
C ALA A 226 -3.72 4.00 -6.77
N ASP A 227 -3.05 4.81 -7.57
CA ASP A 227 -2.68 6.19 -7.24
C ASP A 227 -3.47 7.15 -8.11
N LEU A 228 -3.80 8.30 -7.56
CA LEU A 228 -4.21 9.48 -8.30
C LEU A 228 -3.00 10.41 -8.40
N GLN A 229 -2.68 10.88 -9.60
CA GLN A 229 -1.54 11.73 -9.85
C GLN A 229 -1.98 13.01 -10.54
N VAL A 230 -1.46 14.14 -10.08
CA VAL A 230 -1.63 15.44 -10.74
C VAL A 230 -0.24 15.95 -11.05
N GLY A 231 0.02 16.21 -12.32
CA GLY A 231 1.33 16.68 -12.79
C GLY A 231 1.21 18.01 -13.54
N TYR A 232 2.29 18.75 -13.54
CA TYR A 232 2.44 19.99 -14.30
C TYR A 232 3.77 19.97 -15.05
N GLN A 233 3.70 20.20 -16.35
CA GLN A 233 4.87 20.29 -17.22
C GLN A 233 5.51 21.66 -17.06
N LEU A 234 6.64 21.73 -16.34
CA LEU A 234 7.37 22.98 -16.10
C LEU A 234 8.09 23.44 -17.37
N THR A 235 8.78 22.50 -18.03
CA THR A 235 9.45 22.74 -19.32
C THR A 235 9.17 21.57 -20.26
N SER A 236 9.66 21.60 -21.48
CA SER A 236 9.53 20.48 -22.42
C SER A 236 10.07 19.16 -21.85
N CYS A 237 11.07 19.23 -20.97
CA CYS A 237 11.73 18.06 -20.41
C CYS A 237 11.31 17.75 -18.96
N LEU A 238 10.94 18.78 -18.19
CA LEU A 238 10.77 18.66 -16.72
C LEU A 238 9.32 18.68 -16.31
N LYS A 239 8.90 17.69 -15.54
CA LYS A 239 7.54 17.55 -15.00
C LYS A 239 7.58 17.46 -13.48
N LEU A 240 6.77 18.25 -12.80
CA LEU A 240 6.54 18.19 -11.36
C LEU A 240 5.15 17.65 -11.11
N GLY A 241 4.99 16.81 -10.10
CA GLY A 241 3.67 16.27 -9.76
C GLY A 241 3.51 15.95 -8.30
N ILE A 242 2.27 15.76 -7.93
CA ILE A 242 1.87 15.21 -6.63
C ILE A 242 1.12 13.90 -6.88
N TYR A 243 1.19 13.00 -5.92
CA TYR A 243 0.43 11.75 -5.98
C TYR A 243 -0.14 11.40 -4.63
N SER A 244 -1.22 10.66 -4.66
CA SER A 244 -1.80 10.05 -3.48
C SER A 244 -2.43 8.73 -3.87
N GLY A 245 -2.14 7.67 -3.13
CA GLY A 245 -2.60 6.34 -3.50
C GLY A 245 -2.77 5.40 -2.32
N LEU A 246 -3.53 4.36 -2.59
CA LEU A 246 -3.84 3.32 -1.61
C LEU A 246 -3.41 1.97 -2.17
N THR A 247 -2.62 1.25 -1.38
CA THR A 247 -2.14 -0.10 -1.69
C THR A 247 -2.64 -1.07 -0.63
N ARG A 248 -3.30 -2.12 -1.04
CA ARG A 248 -3.63 -3.24 -0.18
C ARG A 248 -2.49 -4.25 -0.23
N LEU A 249 -2.00 -4.66 0.94
CA LEU A 249 -0.95 -5.66 1.05
C LEU A 249 -1.57 -7.01 1.39
N THR A 250 -1.10 -8.05 0.73
CA THR A 250 -1.45 -9.44 1.07
C THR A 250 -0.55 -9.93 2.19
N GLY A 251 -1.02 -10.93 2.92
CA GLY A 251 -0.24 -11.54 3.99
C GLY A 251 -0.37 -10.81 5.32
N GLU A 252 0.31 -11.33 6.29
CA GLU A 252 0.27 -10.89 7.69
C GLU A 252 1.56 -10.17 8.08
N ARG A 253 1.56 -9.56 9.26
CA ARG A 253 2.75 -9.02 9.92
C ARG A 253 3.44 -7.87 9.17
N MET A 254 2.67 -7.03 8.46
CA MET A 254 3.22 -5.80 7.90
C MET A 254 3.88 -4.92 8.99
N ASP A 255 3.25 -4.88 10.16
CA ASP A 255 3.67 -4.11 11.32
C ASP A 255 4.42 -4.95 12.38
N GLY A 256 4.75 -6.20 12.06
CA GLY A 256 5.39 -7.13 13.00
C GLY A 256 4.43 -7.91 13.89
N MET A 257 3.16 -7.55 13.90
CA MET A 257 2.13 -8.21 14.70
C MET A 257 1.37 -9.23 13.86
N PRO A 258 0.92 -10.34 14.45
CA PRO A 258 0.02 -11.25 13.77
C PRO A 258 -1.31 -10.54 13.47
N GLU A 259 -1.91 -10.86 12.35
CA GLU A 259 -3.18 -10.27 11.95
C GLU A 259 -4.27 -10.59 12.97
N TYR A 260 -4.89 -9.57 13.52
CA TYR A 260 -5.93 -9.71 14.52
C TYR A 260 -7.30 -9.34 13.93
N GLN A 261 -8.26 -10.24 14.10
CA GLN A 261 -9.65 -10.07 13.62
C GLN A 261 -9.78 -9.76 12.12
N HIS A 262 -9.00 -10.43 11.29
CA HIS A 262 -9.05 -10.33 9.83
C HIS A 262 -8.92 -8.89 9.30
N LYS A 263 -8.14 -8.06 9.93
CA LYS A 263 -7.84 -6.73 9.43
C LYS A 263 -6.94 -6.83 8.21
N ASN A 264 -7.34 -6.12 7.17
CA ASN A 264 -6.51 -6.01 5.96
C ASN A 264 -5.37 -5.02 6.19
N ASN A 265 -4.22 -5.33 5.65
CA ASN A 265 -3.07 -4.44 5.66
C ASN A 265 -3.18 -3.45 4.51
N PHE A 266 -3.22 -2.17 4.83
CA PHE A 266 -3.26 -1.09 3.85
C PHE A 266 -2.09 -0.15 4.04
N LEU A 267 -1.61 0.36 2.92
CA LEU A 267 -0.60 1.41 2.87
C LEU A 267 -1.19 2.57 2.06
N TRP A 268 -1.33 3.73 2.68
CA TRP A 268 -1.65 4.98 2.00
C TRP A 268 -0.37 5.78 1.88
N GLU A 269 -0.09 6.30 0.69
CA GLU A 269 1.09 7.12 0.47
C GLU A 269 0.71 8.38 -0.29
N SER A 270 1.23 9.53 0.15
CA SER A 270 1.06 10.81 -0.55
C SER A 270 2.42 11.49 -0.66
N GLY A 271 2.68 12.10 -1.81
CA GLY A 271 4.00 12.67 -2.05
C GLY A 271 4.12 13.51 -3.32
N ILE A 272 5.37 13.80 -3.63
CA ILE A 272 5.75 14.59 -4.80
C ILE A 272 6.59 13.75 -5.77
N ARG A 273 6.53 14.09 -7.04
CA ARG A 273 7.25 13.43 -8.12
C ARG A 273 7.93 14.47 -9.00
N LEU A 274 9.18 14.21 -9.36
CA LEU A 274 9.91 15.03 -10.32
C LEU A 274 10.41 14.12 -11.44
N GLY A 275 9.95 14.38 -12.65
CA GLY A 275 10.25 13.55 -13.82
C GLY A 275 10.94 14.33 -14.93
N ILE A 276 11.77 13.63 -15.67
CA ILE A 276 12.49 14.14 -16.83
C ILE A 276 12.12 13.28 -18.03
N ASN A 277 11.54 13.92 -19.04
CA ASN A 277 11.28 13.30 -20.35
C ASN A 277 12.60 13.23 -21.12
N LEU A 278 12.93 12.05 -21.61
CA LEU A 278 14.18 11.84 -22.36
C LEU A 278 13.92 12.12 -23.85
N PRO A 279 14.63 13.07 -24.46
CA PRO A 279 14.46 13.32 -25.88
C PRO A 279 15.15 12.21 -26.69
N PHE A 280 14.37 11.34 -27.27
CA PHE A 280 14.88 10.40 -28.26
C PHE A 280 14.76 11.03 -29.64
N THR A 281 15.87 11.45 -30.20
CA THR A 281 15.93 11.78 -31.61
C THR A 281 15.82 10.46 -32.39
N HIS A 282 14.67 10.21 -33.00
CA HIS A 282 14.61 9.23 -34.07
C HIS A 282 15.47 9.70 -35.22
N HIS A 283 16.71 9.23 -35.31
CA HIS A 283 17.42 9.26 -36.58
C HIS A 283 16.72 8.24 -37.49
N HIS A 284 15.86 8.74 -38.36
CA HIS A 284 15.47 7.96 -39.52
C HIS A 284 16.71 7.86 -40.44
N PRO A 285 17.14 6.65 -40.79
CA PRO A 285 18.22 6.50 -41.79
C PRO A 285 17.78 6.93 -43.18
#